data_00f1525c5d6611760318568119c2ba2a
#
_entry.id   00f1525c5d6611760318568119c2ba2a
#
_cell.length_a   1.000
_cell.length_b   1.000
_cell.length_c   1.000
_cell.angle_alpha   90.00
_cell.angle_beta   90.00
_cell.angle_gamma   90.00
#
_symmetry.space_group_name_H-M   'P 1'
#
loop_
_entity.id
_entity.type
_entity.pdbx_description
1 polymer ?
#
loop_
_entity_poly.entity_id
_entity_poly.type
_entity_poly.pdbx_seq_one_letter_code
_entity_poly.pdbx_strand_id
1 'polypeptide(L)'
;MKKILLGMALISSVAMGAEKTNLYLKTGADLWQKFDVIQPEESVAANKKGADDFGYEITAEITREIYPNLEIGAGISYQDHGSPERVTLDNDVRLNVPDLKSVPLYVTAKYNLPVESVFKPYLKTDLGYSFNRISNKFKVEDFQFQDSWEFSTKIKDGMYFGIGAGVEYNNFTADLMYKINKSQIKVDAPNGSFKEDLDYSRVTLSVGYKFNL
;
A
#
# COMPACT_ATOMS: atom_id res chain seq x y z
N MET A 1 -17.72 -10.27 -5.91
CA MET A 1 -18.91 -9.66 -5.31
C MET A 1 -19.10 -10.02 -3.83
N LYS A 2 -19.01 -11.29 -3.38
CA LYS A 2 -19.18 -11.66 -1.95
C LYS A 2 -18.16 -11.00 -0.99
N LYS A 3 -16.93 -10.74 -1.42
CA LYS A 3 -15.87 -10.10 -0.59
C LYS A 3 -16.11 -8.59 -0.37
N ILE A 4 -16.73 -7.91 -1.33
CA ILE A 4 -17.08 -6.48 -1.23
C ILE A 4 -18.27 -6.28 -0.28
N LEU A 5 -19.22 -7.20 -0.30
CA LEU A 5 -20.38 -7.18 0.61
C LEU A 5 -19.97 -7.35 2.08
N LEU A 6 -18.95 -8.17 2.37
CA LEU A 6 -18.45 -8.35 3.74
C LEU A 6 -17.78 -7.08 4.27
N GLY A 7 -17.03 -6.36 3.42
CA GLY A 7 -16.40 -5.07 3.76
C GLY A 7 -17.46 -3.98 4.04
N MET A 8 -18.51 -3.91 3.23
CA MET A 8 -19.61 -2.94 3.43
C MET A 8 -20.43 -3.22 4.68
N ALA A 9 -20.61 -4.49 5.06
CA ALA A 9 -21.32 -4.88 6.29
C ALA A 9 -20.52 -4.48 7.55
N LEU A 10 -19.19 -4.54 7.53
CA LEU A 10 -18.35 -4.08 8.63
C LEU A 10 -18.41 -2.55 8.80
N ILE A 11 -18.43 -1.79 7.71
CA ILE A 11 -18.54 -0.32 7.76
C ILE A 11 -19.92 0.09 8.34
N SER A 12 -20.99 -0.59 7.96
CA SER A 12 -22.34 -0.27 8.46
C SER A 12 -22.53 -0.57 9.94
N SER A 13 -21.85 -1.57 10.50
CA SER A 13 -21.93 -1.92 11.93
C SER A 13 -21.20 -0.91 12.84
N VAL A 14 -20.18 -0.25 12.33
CA VAL A 14 -19.44 0.80 13.06
C VAL A 14 -20.25 2.11 13.15
N ALA A 15 -21.11 2.38 12.16
CA ALA A 15 -21.89 3.62 12.09
C ALA A 15 -23.16 3.65 12.97
N MET A 16 -23.60 2.54 13.55
CA MET A 16 -24.92 2.42 14.20
C MET A 16 -24.94 2.63 15.71
N GLY A 17 -24.08 3.46 16.30
CA GLY A 17 -24.17 3.74 17.72
C GLY A 17 -23.66 5.14 18.09
N ALA A 18 -24.38 5.84 18.93
CA ALA A 18 -24.25 7.26 19.28
C ALA A 18 -23.00 7.65 20.11
N GLU A 19 -21.94 6.85 20.14
CA GLU A 19 -20.71 7.17 20.87
C GLU A 19 -19.57 7.46 19.92
N LYS A 20 -18.99 8.68 20.04
CA LYS A 20 -17.73 9.19 19.45
C LYS A 20 -17.22 8.45 18.20
N THR A 21 -17.89 8.62 17.09
CA THR A 21 -17.41 8.18 15.78
C THR A 21 -16.50 9.25 15.21
N ASN A 22 -15.35 8.86 14.71
CA ASN A 22 -14.36 9.76 14.11
C ASN A 22 -14.17 9.41 12.64
N LEU A 23 -14.07 10.43 11.78
CA LEU A 23 -13.65 10.30 10.40
C LEU A 23 -12.27 10.93 10.23
N TYR A 24 -11.31 10.18 9.73
CA TYR A 24 -9.97 10.68 9.41
C TYR A 24 -9.82 10.77 7.89
N LEU A 25 -9.37 11.92 7.42
CA LEU A 25 -8.90 12.10 6.04
C LEU A 25 -7.41 12.41 6.09
N LYS A 26 -6.61 11.62 5.39
CA LYS A 26 -5.14 11.70 5.45
C LYS A 26 -4.54 11.68 4.05
N THR A 27 -3.38 12.30 3.92
CA THR A 27 -2.48 12.13 2.78
C THR A 27 -1.10 11.75 3.30
N GLY A 28 -0.39 10.92 2.56
CA GLY A 28 0.92 10.42 2.98
C GLY A 28 1.88 10.31 1.82
N ALA A 29 3.16 10.30 2.19
CA ALA A 29 4.29 10.18 1.29
C ALA A 29 5.21 9.06 1.78
N ASP A 30 5.72 8.25 0.85
CA ASP A 30 6.62 7.17 1.18
C ASP A 30 8.04 7.70 1.37
N LEU A 31 8.56 7.56 2.61
CA LEU A 31 9.93 7.95 2.96
C LEU A 31 10.95 6.88 2.57
N TRP A 32 10.51 5.65 2.53
CA TRP A 32 11.28 4.49 2.13
C TRP A 32 10.35 3.45 1.52
N GLN A 33 10.82 2.80 0.48
CA GLN A 33 10.05 1.78 -0.24
C GLN A 33 10.97 0.69 -0.80
N LYS A 34 10.43 -0.52 -0.85
CA LYS A 34 11.12 -1.70 -1.34
C LYS A 34 10.14 -2.60 -2.07
N PHE A 35 10.51 -2.98 -3.28
CA PHE A 35 9.89 -4.08 -4.01
C PHE A 35 10.68 -5.36 -3.77
N ASP A 36 10.00 -6.47 -3.48
CA ASP A 36 10.62 -7.79 -3.57
C ASP A 36 10.62 -8.18 -5.05
N VAL A 37 11.79 -8.01 -5.68
CA VAL A 37 11.97 -8.21 -7.12
C VAL A 37 12.08 -9.70 -7.41
N ILE A 38 11.41 -10.13 -8.48
CA ILE A 38 11.61 -11.43 -9.15
C ILE A 38 13.11 -11.66 -9.34
N GLN A 39 13.66 -12.65 -8.68
CA GLN A 39 15.03 -13.10 -8.93
C GLN A 39 14.96 -14.23 -9.98
N PRO A 40 15.35 -13.99 -11.25
CA PRO A 40 15.72 -15.09 -12.12
C PRO A 40 16.97 -15.71 -11.49
N GLU A 41 16.92 -16.99 -11.17
CA GLU A 41 18.09 -17.74 -10.75
C GLU A 41 19.24 -17.43 -11.71
N GLU A 42 20.38 -16.94 -11.17
CA GLU A 42 21.65 -16.67 -11.88
C GLU A 42 21.89 -15.33 -12.59
N SER A 43 21.11 -14.29 -12.46
CA SER A 43 21.53 -12.99 -13.00
C SER A 43 22.00 -12.01 -11.94
N VAL A 44 23.25 -11.54 -12.07
CA VAL A 44 23.97 -10.61 -11.17
C VAL A 44 23.34 -9.21 -11.10
N ALA A 45 22.33 -8.92 -11.90
CA ALA A 45 21.73 -7.58 -12.03
C ALA A 45 20.52 -7.31 -11.12
N ALA A 46 20.04 -8.27 -10.33
CA ALA A 46 18.75 -8.19 -9.64
C ALA A 46 18.79 -7.54 -8.23
N ASN A 47 19.81 -6.76 -7.89
CA ASN A 47 19.94 -6.18 -6.53
C ASN A 47 19.30 -4.79 -6.35
N LYS A 48 18.59 -4.26 -7.35
CA LYS A 48 17.92 -2.97 -7.24
C LYS A 48 16.51 -3.15 -6.71
N LYS A 49 16.32 -2.83 -5.42
CA LYS A 49 15.06 -2.98 -4.67
C LYS A 49 14.35 -1.65 -4.40
N GLY A 50 14.84 -0.57 -4.99
CA GLY A 50 14.29 0.77 -4.86
C GLY A 50 13.12 1.03 -5.81
N ALA A 51 12.51 2.19 -5.69
CA ALA A 51 11.60 2.73 -6.68
C ALA A 51 12.22 3.98 -7.33
N ASP A 52 11.99 4.16 -8.61
CA ASP A 52 12.44 5.34 -9.36
C ASP A 52 11.59 6.57 -9.05
N ASP A 53 10.34 6.37 -8.64
CA ASP A 53 9.36 7.42 -8.43
C ASP A 53 8.91 7.52 -6.98
N PHE A 54 8.39 8.70 -6.62
CA PHE A 54 7.85 9.01 -5.32
C PHE A 54 6.47 8.36 -5.11
N GLY A 55 6.35 7.58 -4.01
CA GLY A 55 5.08 6.99 -3.61
C GLY A 55 4.23 7.93 -2.75
N TYR A 56 2.92 7.93 -2.97
CA TYR A 56 1.97 8.69 -2.17
C TYR A 56 0.67 7.93 -1.91
N GLU A 57 -0.09 8.39 -0.91
CA GLU A 57 -1.40 7.85 -0.61
C GLU A 57 -2.40 8.92 -0.19
N ILE A 58 -3.69 8.60 -0.42
CA ILE A 58 -4.83 9.32 0.12
C ILE A 58 -5.70 8.30 0.85
N THR A 59 -6.06 8.59 2.10
CA THR A 59 -6.71 7.64 3.01
C THR A 59 -7.93 8.26 3.66
N ALA A 60 -9.00 7.48 3.74
CA ALA A 60 -10.18 7.76 4.56
C ALA A 60 -10.40 6.60 5.56
N GLU A 61 -10.55 6.93 6.83
CA GLU A 61 -10.81 5.96 7.91
C GLU A 61 -11.99 6.42 8.74
N ILE A 62 -12.88 5.50 9.09
CA ILE A 62 -13.93 5.71 10.07
C ILE A 62 -13.66 4.81 11.26
N THR A 63 -13.57 5.39 12.46
CA THR A 63 -13.30 4.67 13.69
C THR A 63 -14.32 5.00 14.76
N ARG A 64 -14.40 4.12 15.75
CA ARG A 64 -15.20 4.29 16.95
C ARG A 64 -14.40 3.89 18.18
N GLU A 65 -14.47 4.67 19.23
CA GLU A 65 -13.92 4.29 20.53
C GLU A 65 -14.79 3.18 21.13
N ILE A 66 -14.22 1.98 21.28
CA ILE A 66 -14.92 0.79 21.83
C ILE A 66 -14.53 0.51 23.27
N TYR A 67 -13.40 1.05 23.71
CA TYR A 67 -12.86 0.99 25.05
C TYR A 67 -12.05 2.26 25.31
N PRO A 68 -11.88 2.73 26.57
CA PRO A 68 -11.08 3.91 26.86
C PRO A 68 -9.73 3.88 26.15
N ASN A 69 -9.48 4.90 25.32
CA ASN A 69 -8.28 5.06 24.48
C ASN A 69 -8.11 4.07 23.30
N LEU A 70 -9.06 3.13 23.07
CA LEU A 70 -8.99 2.18 21.97
C LEU A 70 -10.08 2.47 20.94
N GLU A 71 -9.67 2.89 19.76
CA GLU A 71 -10.52 3.06 18.60
C GLU A 71 -10.35 1.86 17.66
N ILE A 72 -11.47 1.32 17.16
CA ILE A 72 -11.48 0.33 16.07
C ILE A 72 -12.35 0.87 14.94
N GLY A 73 -11.95 0.56 13.71
CA GLY A 73 -12.67 1.03 12.55
C GLY A 73 -12.29 0.34 11.25
N ALA A 74 -12.67 0.99 10.16
CA ALA A 74 -12.33 0.56 8.81
C ALA A 74 -11.75 1.71 8.02
N GLY A 75 -10.88 1.39 7.07
CA GLY A 75 -10.25 2.36 6.19
C GLY A 75 -10.16 1.87 4.76
N ILE A 76 -10.09 2.85 3.87
CA ILE A 76 -9.77 2.66 2.47
C ILE A 76 -8.68 3.66 2.10
N SER A 77 -7.71 3.21 1.32
CA SER A 77 -6.64 4.08 0.82
C SER A 77 -6.49 3.92 -0.69
N TYR A 78 -6.17 4.98 -1.38
CA TYR A 78 -5.61 4.94 -2.72
C TYR A 78 -4.10 5.17 -2.61
N GLN A 79 -3.33 4.27 -3.18
CA GLN A 79 -1.88 4.24 -3.07
C GLN A 79 -1.28 4.17 -4.47
N ASP A 80 -0.39 5.11 -4.78
CA ASP A 80 0.46 5.07 -5.96
C ASP A 80 1.89 4.79 -5.49
N HIS A 81 2.45 3.67 -5.93
CA HIS A 81 3.75 3.19 -5.48
C HIS A 81 4.88 3.58 -6.43
N GLY A 82 4.54 4.30 -7.52
CA GLY A 82 5.48 4.57 -8.60
C GLY A 82 5.90 3.31 -9.33
N SER A 83 7.01 3.40 -10.04
CA SER A 83 7.62 2.30 -10.79
C SER A 83 8.79 1.69 -10.02
N PRO A 84 8.97 0.36 -10.02
CA PRO A 84 10.21 -0.24 -9.58
C PRO A 84 11.41 0.32 -10.36
N GLU A 85 12.56 0.39 -9.71
CA GLU A 85 13.79 0.87 -10.34
C GLU A 85 14.11 0.07 -11.62
N ARG A 86 14.41 0.77 -12.70
CA ARG A 86 14.70 0.18 -14.01
C ARG A 86 15.90 -0.75 -13.92
N VAL A 87 15.76 -1.96 -14.44
CA VAL A 87 16.84 -2.94 -14.51
C VAL A 87 17.40 -2.92 -15.93
N THR A 88 18.68 -2.66 -16.06
CA THR A 88 19.40 -2.82 -17.32
C THR A 88 20.21 -4.12 -17.24
N LEU A 89 19.89 -5.07 -18.11
CA LEU A 89 20.62 -6.32 -18.27
C LEU A 89 21.67 -6.10 -19.38
N ASP A 90 22.93 -6.47 -19.10
CA ASP A 90 24.03 -6.45 -20.07
C ASP A 90 23.99 -5.21 -21.01
N ASN A 91 24.24 -4.05 -20.49
CA ASN A 91 24.37 -2.74 -21.15
C ASN A 91 23.38 -2.37 -22.28
N ASP A 92 22.70 -3.33 -22.90
CA ASP A 92 21.88 -3.14 -24.09
C ASP A 92 20.39 -3.52 -23.93
N VAL A 93 20.00 -4.24 -22.87
CA VAL A 93 18.59 -4.63 -22.63
C VAL A 93 18.03 -3.88 -21.40
N ARG A 94 16.98 -3.09 -21.61
CA ARG A 94 16.27 -2.37 -20.55
C ARG A 94 14.92 -3.00 -20.27
N LEU A 95 14.67 -3.30 -18.98
CA LEU A 95 13.40 -3.78 -18.49
C LEU A 95 12.64 -2.62 -17.87
N ASN A 96 11.51 -2.24 -18.46
CA ASN A 96 10.59 -1.25 -17.92
C ASN A 96 9.45 -1.98 -17.19
N VAL A 97 9.46 -1.89 -15.86
CA VAL A 97 8.39 -2.45 -15.01
C VAL A 97 7.29 -1.38 -14.86
N PRO A 98 6.03 -1.74 -15.05
CA PRO A 98 4.93 -0.77 -14.98
C PRO A 98 4.65 -0.29 -13.55
N ASP A 99 4.01 0.89 -13.45
CA ASP A 99 3.57 1.49 -12.19
C ASP A 99 2.60 0.59 -11.44
N LEU A 100 2.84 0.44 -10.14
CA LEU A 100 1.98 -0.31 -9.25
C LEU A 100 1.08 0.64 -8.46
N LYS A 101 -0.23 0.41 -8.55
CA LYS A 101 -1.26 1.11 -7.78
C LYS A 101 -2.04 0.13 -6.94
N SER A 102 -2.45 0.55 -5.75
CA SER A 102 -3.16 -0.30 -4.81
C SER A 102 -4.32 0.44 -4.16
N VAL A 103 -5.39 -0.29 -3.93
CA VAL A 103 -6.54 0.19 -3.15
C VAL A 103 -6.82 -0.80 -2.03
N PRO A 104 -6.14 -0.69 -0.87
CA PRO A 104 -6.44 -1.51 0.29
C PRO A 104 -7.75 -1.09 0.95
N LEU A 105 -8.52 -2.10 1.35
CA LEU A 105 -9.64 -2.02 2.27
C LEU A 105 -9.26 -2.80 3.52
N TYR A 106 -9.32 -2.16 4.69
CA TYR A 106 -8.76 -2.72 5.91
C TYR A 106 -9.56 -2.37 7.17
N VAL A 107 -9.36 -3.17 8.21
CA VAL A 107 -9.74 -2.84 9.58
C VAL A 107 -8.54 -2.18 10.24
N THR A 108 -8.79 -1.16 11.05
CA THR A 108 -7.76 -0.42 11.80
C THR A 108 -8.04 -0.47 13.29
N ALA A 109 -6.99 -0.56 14.09
CA ALA A 109 -7.03 -0.37 15.53
C ALA A 109 -6.02 0.73 15.91
N LYS A 110 -6.48 1.71 16.68
CA LYS A 110 -5.69 2.84 17.18
C LYS A 110 -5.78 2.90 18.70
N TYR A 111 -4.66 2.83 19.38
CA TYR A 111 -4.58 2.96 20.82
C TYR A 111 -3.91 4.28 21.21
N ASN A 112 -4.68 5.19 21.77
CA ASN A 112 -4.21 6.48 22.27
C ASN A 112 -3.48 6.27 23.61
N LEU A 113 -2.22 6.66 23.71
CA LEU A 113 -1.47 6.54 24.95
C LEU A 113 -2.04 7.54 25.99
N PRO A 114 -2.29 7.10 27.24
CA PRO A 114 -2.88 7.93 28.27
C PRO A 114 -1.83 8.90 28.84
N VAL A 115 -1.54 9.97 28.11
CA VAL A 115 -0.60 11.03 28.54
C VAL A 115 -1.33 12.34 28.74
N GLU A 116 -0.99 13.07 29.80
CA GLU A 116 -1.49 14.42 30.08
C GLU A 116 -0.71 15.44 29.27
N SER A 117 -0.98 15.50 27.95
CA SER A 117 -0.33 16.43 27.03
C SER A 117 -1.32 16.91 25.98
N VAL A 118 -1.05 18.06 25.40
CA VAL A 118 -1.76 18.56 24.22
C VAL A 118 -1.47 17.71 22.97
N PHE A 119 -0.30 17.07 22.95
CA PHE A 119 0.07 16.07 21.96
C PHE A 119 -0.30 14.69 22.48
N LYS A 120 -1.17 13.98 21.76
CA LYS A 120 -1.67 12.65 22.13
C LYS A 120 -1.00 11.62 21.23
N PRO A 121 0.08 10.97 21.68
CA PRO A 121 0.70 9.90 20.90
C PRO A 121 -0.20 8.67 20.89
N TYR A 122 -0.13 7.89 19.81
CA TYR A 122 -0.88 6.66 19.64
C TYR A 122 -0.10 5.58 18.86
N LEU A 123 -0.50 4.35 19.06
CA LEU A 123 -0.09 3.22 18.25
C LEU A 123 -1.23 2.84 17.30
N LYS A 124 -0.89 2.38 16.11
CA LYS A 124 -1.86 2.01 15.09
C LYS A 124 -1.45 0.72 14.38
N THR A 125 -2.44 -0.10 14.06
CA THR A 125 -2.28 -1.29 13.23
C THR A 125 -3.43 -1.43 12.26
N ASP A 126 -3.13 -1.89 11.06
CA ASP A 126 -4.06 -2.08 9.96
C ASP A 126 -3.93 -3.51 9.43
N LEU A 127 -5.08 -4.15 9.14
CA LEU A 127 -5.13 -5.47 8.51
C LEU A 127 -6.25 -5.51 7.47
N GLY A 128 -5.95 -5.92 6.26
CA GLY A 128 -6.92 -5.89 5.19
C GLY A 128 -6.53 -6.62 3.93
N TYR A 129 -7.14 -6.21 2.84
CA TYR A 129 -6.96 -6.77 1.52
C TYR A 129 -6.74 -5.65 0.51
N SER A 130 -5.68 -5.76 -0.28
CA SER A 130 -5.29 -4.78 -1.30
C SER A 130 -5.73 -5.24 -2.67
N PHE A 131 -6.46 -4.38 -3.37
CA PHE A 131 -6.79 -4.51 -4.78
C PHE A 131 -5.69 -3.83 -5.58
N ASN A 132 -4.87 -4.65 -6.26
CA ASN A 132 -3.68 -4.18 -6.95
C ASN A 132 -3.94 -4.02 -8.45
N ARG A 133 -3.37 -2.99 -9.05
CA ARG A 133 -3.44 -2.70 -10.48
C ARG A 133 -2.08 -2.29 -11.03
N ILE A 134 -1.79 -2.71 -12.24
CA ILE A 134 -0.63 -2.29 -13.02
C ILE A 134 -1.15 -1.38 -14.15
N SER A 135 -0.50 -0.21 -14.32
CA SER A 135 -0.97 0.81 -15.26
C SER A 135 -0.54 0.58 -16.69
N ASN A 136 0.60 -0.08 -16.91
CA ASN A 136 1.22 -0.25 -18.22
C ASN A 136 1.58 -1.71 -18.50
N LYS A 137 1.98 -2.01 -19.74
CA LYS A 137 2.52 -3.30 -20.11
C LYS A 137 3.99 -3.39 -19.74
N PHE A 138 4.46 -4.59 -19.42
CA PHE A 138 5.87 -4.86 -19.26
C PHE A 138 6.56 -4.72 -20.62
N LYS A 139 7.58 -3.86 -20.71
CA LYS A 139 8.30 -3.59 -21.95
C LYS A 139 9.76 -3.96 -21.82
N VAL A 140 10.25 -4.75 -22.75
CA VAL A 140 11.65 -5.10 -22.91
C VAL A 140 12.17 -4.34 -24.12
N GLU A 141 13.19 -3.52 -23.96
CA GLU A 141 13.85 -2.76 -25.03
C GLU A 141 15.26 -3.29 -25.20
N ASP A 142 15.57 -3.76 -26.42
CA ASP A 142 16.91 -4.16 -26.83
C ASP A 142 17.50 -3.04 -27.71
N PHE A 143 18.53 -2.37 -27.21
CA PHE A 143 19.16 -1.26 -27.93
C PHE A 143 20.14 -1.72 -29.02
N GLN A 144 20.64 -2.96 -28.93
CA GLN A 144 21.57 -3.50 -29.92
C GLN A 144 20.83 -3.84 -31.22
N PHE A 145 19.63 -4.43 -31.11
CA PHE A 145 18.82 -4.81 -32.26
C PHE A 145 17.72 -3.81 -32.60
N GLN A 146 17.58 -2.72 -31.84
CA GLN A 146 16.51 -1.71 -31.95
C GLN A 146 15.10 -2.34 -31.91
N ASP A 147 14.94 -3.40 -31.14
CA ASP A 147 13.69 -4.16 -31.03
C ASP A 147 13.03 -3.91 -29.67
N SER A 148 11.69 -4.02 -29.62
CA SER A 148 10.96 -3.89 -28.37
C SER A 148 9.81 -4.87 -28.30
N TRP A 149 9.68 -5.55 -27.17
CA TRP A 149 8.61 -6.53 -26.93
C TRP A 149 7.74 -6.08 -25.77
N GLU A 150 6.42 -6.15 -25.97
CA GLU A 150 5.44 -5.88 -24.93
C GLU A 150 4.78 -7.17 -24.46
N PHE A 151 4.83 -7.43 -23.16
CA PHE A 151 4.22 -8.60 -22.54
C PHE A 151 2.99 -8.22 -21.73
N SER A 152 1.92 -9.00 -21.85
CA SER A 152 0.74 -8.83 -21.03
C SER A 152 1.02 -9.34 -19.61
N THR A 153 0.86 -8.43 -18.64
CA THR A 153 1.13 -8.71 -17.25
C THR A 153 -0.16 -8.58 -16.45
N LYS A 154 -0.40 -9.52 -15.54
CA LYS A 154 -1.53 -9.50 -14.61
C LYS A 154 -1.00 -9.51 -13.19
N ILE A 155 -1.48 -8.59 -12.36
CA ILE A 155 -1.21 -8.60 -10.94
C ILE A 155 -2.42 -9.15 -10.19
N LYS A 156 -2.17 -9.90 -9.13
CA LYS A 156 -3.20 -10.40 -8.22
C LYS A 156 -3.28 -9.52 -6.98
N ASP A 157 -4.47 -9.45 -6.47
CA ASP A 157 -4.76 -8.86 -5.18
C ASP A 157 -4.17 -9.71 -4.04
N GLY A 158 -3.89 -9.08 -2.89
CA GLY A 158 -3.29 -9.77 -1.75
C GLY A 158 -3.61 -9.11 -0.41
N MET A 159 -2.96 -9.62 0.63
CA MET A 159 -3.12 -9.10 1.98
C MET A 159 -2.45 -7.74 2.14
N TYR A 160 -3.05 -6.89 2.96
CA TYR A 160 -2.51 -5.60 3.38
C TYR A 160 -2.30 -5.62 4.88
N PHE A 161 -1.14 -5.15 5.31
CA PHE A 161 -0.78 -5.00 6.71
C PHE A 161 -0.09 -3.65 6.94
N GLY A 162 -0.38 -3.01 8.08
CA GLY A 162 0.26 -1.78 8.51
C GLY A 162 0.48 -1.78 10.03
N ILE A 163 1.60 -1.25 10.48
CA ILE A 163 1.88 -1.00 11.89
C ILE A 163 2.69 0.27 12.02
N GLY A 164 2.41 1.06 13.05
CA GLY A 164 3.16 2.28 13.30
C GLY A 164 2.68 3.04 14.51
N ALA A 165 3.13 4.29 14.57
CA ALA A 165 2.79 5.22 15.61
C ALA A 165 2.48 6.59 15.01
N GLY A 166 1.75 7.39 15.76
CA GLY A 166 1.42 8.75 15.36
C GLY A 166 1.20 9.65 16.55
N VAL A 167 0.90 10.88 16.24
CA VAL A 167 0.55 11.90 17.21
C VAL A 167 -0.68 12.68 16.73
N GLU A 168 -1.57 12.98 17.65
CA GLU A 168 -2.71 13.85 17.43
C GLU A 168 -2.52 15.15 18.23
N TYR A 169 -2.68 16.28 17.55
CA TYR A 169 -2.71 17.61 18.14
C TYR A 169 -3.99 18.33 17.73
N ASN A 170 -4.86 18.59 18.67
CA ASN A 170 -6.25 18.99 18.40
C ASN A 170 -6.92 17.95 17.50
N ASN A 171 -7.23 18.34 16.25
CA ASN A 171 -7.81 17.43 15.25
C ASN A 171 -6.82 17.06 14.14
N PHE A 172 -5.58 17.54 14.19
CA PHE A 172 -4.55 17.17 13.23
C PHE A 172 -3.85 15.90 13.68
N THR A 173 -3.52 15.03 12.73
CA THR A 173 -2.79 13.79 12.97
C THR A 173 -1.54 13.73 12.11
N ALA A 174 -0.50 13.08 12.62
CA ALA A 174 0.67 12.69 11.86
C ALA A 174 1.03 11.25 12.23
N ASP A 175 1.16 10.39 11.22
CA ASP A 175 1.45 8.96 11.37
C ASP A 175 2.75 8.60 10.67
N LEU A 176 3.55 7.76 11.31
CA LEU A 176 4.66 7.05 10.67
C LEU A 176 4.33 5.56 10.71
N MET A 177 4.08 4.97 9.53
CA MET A 177 3.59 3.61 9.38
C MET A 177 4.54 2.77 8.50
N TYR A 178 4.86 1.56 8.96
CA TYR A 178 5.39 0.52 8.10
C TYR A 178 4.23 -0.27 7.50
N LYS A 179 4.19 -0.40 6.17
CA LYS A 179 3.08 -1.01 5.44
C LYS A 179 3.59 -2.06 4.47
N ILE A 180 2.83 -3.14 4.31
CA ILE A 180 3.12 -4.23 3.37
C ILE A 180 1.87 -4.49 2.54
N ASN A 181 2.02 -4.44 1.22
CA ASN A 181 1.03 -4.89 0.26
C ASN A 181 1.56 -6.19 -0.36
N LYS A 182 0.88 -7.30 -0.07
CA LYS A 182 1.17 -8.58 -0.71
C LYS A 182 0.52 -8.65 -2.08
N SER A 183 1.27 -9.10 -3.08
CA SER A 183 0.75 -9.31 -4.42
C SER A 183 1.47 -10.44 -5.14
N GLN A 184 0.92 -10.89 -6.26
CA GLN A 184 1.54 -11.88 -7.12
C GLN A 184 1.40 -11.43 -8.57
N ILE A 185 2.51 -11.41 -9.28
CA ILE A 185 2.54 -11.10 -10.71
C ILE A 185 2.46 -12.39 -11.53
N LYS A 186 1.68 -12.36 -12.61
CA LYS A 186 1.64 -13.42 -13.61
C LYS A 186 2.06 -12.84 -14.95
N VAL A 187 3.11 -13.41 -15.53
CA VAL A 187 3.58 -13.05 -16.87
C VAL A 187 3.23 -14.17 -17.83
N ASP A 188 2.50 -13.85 -18.88
CA ASP A 188 2.14 -14.77 -19.94
C ASP A 188 3.16 -14.62 -21.10
N ALA A 189 4.08 -15.59 -21.23
CA ALA A 189 5.09 -15.65 -22.29
C ALA A 189 4.70 -16.71 -23.35
N PRO A 190 5.23 -16.64 -24.59
CA PRO A 190 4.91 -17.59 -25.66
C PRO A 190 5.18 -19.07 -25.31
N ASN A 191 6.14 -19.34 -24.43
CA ASN A 191 6.56 -20.68 -24.00
C ASN A 191 5.96 -21.14 -22.68
N GLY A 192 5.02 -20.39 -22.11
CA GLY A 192 4.37 -20.71 -20.84
C GLY A 192 4.12 -19.48 -19.98
N SER A 193 3.41 -19.66 -18.86
CA SER A 193 3.19 -18.60 -17.89
C SER A 193 3.91 -18.92 -16.59
N PHE A 194 4.55 -17.93 -15.99
CA PHE A 194 5.13 -18.03 -14.66
C PHE A 194 4.48 -17.04 -13.69
N LYS A 195 4.57 -17.36 -12.42
CA LYS A 195 4.01 -16.57 -11.32
C LYS A 195 5.11 -16.33 -10.32
N GLU A 196 5.21 -15.06 -9.87
CA GLU A 196 6.16 -14.65 -8.86
C GLU A 196 5.46 -13.78 -7.82
N ASP A 197 5.90 -13.86 -6.59
CA ASP A 197 5.43 -12.96 -5.54
C ASP A 197 6.07 -11.58 -5.75
N LEU A 198 5.25 -10.55 -5.70
CA LEU A 198 5.65 -9.15 -5.81
C LEU A 198 5.13 -8.41 -4.58
N ASP A 199 5.85 -8.55 -3.47
CA ASP A 199 5.52 -7.87 -2.24
C ASP A 199 6.09 -6.46 -2.27
N TYR A 200 5.29 -5.50 -1.81
CA TYR A 200 5.70 -4.11 -1.69
C TYR A 200 5.66 -3.67 -0.23
N SER A 201 6.82 -3.26 0.29
CA SER A 201 7.00 -2.77 1.65
C SER A 201 7.43 -1.32 1.65
N ARG A 202 6.92 -0.53 2.62
CA ARG A 202 7.21 0.90 2.68
C ARG A 202 7.10 1.47 4.09
N VAL A 203 7.77 2.60 4.30
CA VAL A 203 7.57 3.48 5.46
C VAL A 203 6.92 4.76 4.95
N THR A 204 5.71 5.03 5.39
CA THR A 204 4.91 6.18 4.96
C THR A 204 4.75 7.16 6.11
N LEU A 205 5.03 8.44 5.85
CA LEU A 205 4.64 9.55 6.71
C LEU A 205 3.33 10.14 6.18
N SER A 206 2.30 10.12 7.00
CA SER A 206 0.98 10.66 6.65
C SER A 206 0.60 11.80 7.58
N VAL A 207 -0.08 12.79 7.05
CA VAL A 207 -0.71 13.86 7.82
C VAL A 207 -2.21 13.90 7.52
N GLY A 208 -3.02 14.27 8.49
CA GLY A 208 -4.47 14.25 8.30
C GLY A 208 -5.25 15.09 9.29
N TYR A 209 -6.55 15.06 9.10
CA TYR A 209 -7.51 15.75 9.95
C TYR A 209 -8.61 14.79 10.43
N LYS A 210 -8.95 14.90 11.71
CA LYS A 210 -10.01 14.14 12.37
C LYS A 210 -11.28 14.97 12.47
N PHE A 211 -12.37 14.44 11.96
CA PHE A 211 -13.72 14.97 12.15
C PHE A 211 -14.42 14.13 13.21
N ASN A 212 -14.91 14.77 14.27
CA ASN A 212 -15.75 14.10 15.26
C ASN A 212 -17.20 14.17 14.77
N LEU A 213 -17.85 13.03 14.59
CA LEU A 213 -19.21 12.88 14.05
C LEU A 213 -20.25 12.71 15.15
#